data_2f367bd00d3988c3a767472a0784fb6b
#
_entry.id   2f367bd00d3988c3a767472a0784fb6b
#
_cell.length_a   1.000
_cell.length_b   1.000
_cell.length_c   1.000
_cell.angle_alpha   90.00
_cell.angle_beta   90.00
_cell.angle_gamma   90.00
#
_symmetry.space_group_name_H-M   'P 1'
#
loop_
_entity.id
_entity.type
_entity.pdbx_description
1 polymer ?
#
loop_
_entity_poly.entity_id
_entity_poly.type
_entity_poly.pdbx_seq_one_letter_code
_entity_poly.pdbx_strand_id
1 'polypeptide(L)'
;EEIIKIHNRDSVLDGPTGEINTLSYSEKGHFLCISPWNFPVAILIGQISAALACGNRVTVKPSEHTSILGYLVTKKFHEHGVPISALELILGDGTYGDALSNIESIKGVAFTGSLNTAKKIQSNLIINHKEIVTLIAETGGVNVMMADSSALLEQATDDIIRSAFDSSGQRCSALRVLCIQDDIYDDLLTMLKGSMR
;
A
#
# COMPACT_ATOMS: atom_id res chain seq x y z
N GLU A 1 0.78 -17.73 -0.32
CA GLU A 1 0.73 -19.07 0.28
C GLU A 1 1.27 -19.12 1.72
N GLU A 2 2.40 -18.48 2.03
CA GLU A 2 2.95 -18.47 3.40
C GLU A 2 2.04 -17.77 4.41
N ILE A 3 1.49 -16.62 4.07
CA ILE A 3 0.56 -15.86 4.93
C ILE A 3 -0.68 -16.71 5.27
N ILE A 4 -1.23 -17.42 4.29
CA ILE A 4 -2.39 -18.31 4.51
C ILE A 4 -2.01 -19.46 5.45
N LYS A 5 -0.79 -20.00 5.33
CA LYS A 5 -0.30 -21.07 6.22
C LYS A 5 -0.12 -20.59 7.67
N ILE A 6 0.36 -19.35 7.85
CA ILE A 6 0.52 -18.74 9.19
C ILE A 6 -0.85 -18.42 9.78
N HIS A 7 -1.76 -17.86 8.99
CA HIS A 7 -3.09 -17.45 9.44
C HIS A 7 -3.98 -18.62 9.84
N ASN A 8 -3.81 -19.79 9.23
CA ASN A 8 -4.62 -20.99 9.47
C ASN A 8 -4.00 -21.97 10.46
N ARG A 9 -2.93 -21.61 11.18
CA ARG A 9 -2.29 -22.47 12.15
C ARG A 9 -2.29 -21.83 13.53
N ASP A 10 -2.91 -22.53 14.48
CA ASP A 10 -2.72 -22.23 15.88
C ASP A 10 -1.25 -22.51 16.27
N SER A 11 -0.63 -21.56 16.92
CA SER A 11 0.71 -21.72 17.46
C SER A 11 0.61 -21.98 18.96
N VAL A 12 1.13 -23.11 19.42
CA VAL A 12 1.24 -23.39 20.86
C VAL A 12 2.42 -22.58 21.40
N LEU A 13 2.18 -21.82 22.44
CA LEU A 13 3.16 -21.00 23.12
C LEU A 13 3.57 -21.67 24.45
N ASP A 14 4.79 -21.43 24.88
CA ASP A 14 5.26 -21.88 26.20
C ASP A 14 4.46 -21.20 27.32
N GLY A 15 4.18 -21.96 28.36
CA GLY A 15 3.46 -21.49 29.54
C GLY A 15 3.84 -22.26 30.81
N PRO A 16 3.36 -21.82 31.99
CA PRO A 16 3.55 -22.53 33.25
C PRO A 16 2.96 -23.94 33.20
N THR A 17 3.44 -24.80 34.07
CA THR A 17 2.94 -26.19 34.22
C THR A 17 1.43 -26.20 34.46
N GLY A 18 0.69 -26.92 33.63
CA GLY A 18 -0.78 -27.02 33.69
C GLY A 18 -1.54 -26.03 32.85
N GLU A 19 -0.88 -25.14 32.12
CA GLU A 19 -1.50 -24.24 31.13
C GLU A 19 -1.25 -24.72 29.70
N ILE A 20 -2.20 -24.44 28.83
CA ILE A 20 -2.08 -24.59 27.38
C ILE A 20 -2.33 -23.22 26.78
N ASN A 21 -1.27 -22.59 26.26
CA ASN A 21 -1.34 -21.27 25.62
C ASN A 21 -1.32 -21.42 24.12
N THR A 22 -2.30 -20.83 23.44
CA THR A 22 -2.43 -20.92 21.98
C THR A 22 -2.61 -19.52 21.40
N LEU A 23 -1.84 -19.20 20.37
CA LEU A 23 -2.03 -18.03 19.53
C LEU A 23 -2.74 -18.46 18.25
N SER A 24 -3.93 -17.90 18.00
CA SER A 24 -4.69 -18.08 16.78
C SER A 24 -4.97 -16.74 16.11
N TYR A 25 -5.17 -16.77 14.82
CA TYR A 25 -5.57 -15.60 14.03
C TYR A 25 -6.98 -15.80 13.49
N SER A 26 -7.78 -14.75 13.49
CA SER A 26 -9.12 -14.72 12.90
C SER A 26 -9.27 -13.52 11.99
N GLU A 27 -10.27 -13.59 11.11
CA GLU A 27 -10.66 -12.45 10.30
C GLU A 27 -11.09 -11.28 11.19
N LYS A 28 -10.82 -10.08 10.73
CA LYS A 28 -11.23 -8.85 11.41
C LYS A 28 -12.61 -8.39 10.97
N GLY A 29 -13.06 -8.85 9.80
CA GLY A 29 -14.38 -8.57 9.24
C GLY A 29 -14.31 -7.84 7.90
N HIS A 30 -14.92 -6.66 7.79
CA HIS A 30 -15.05 -5.93 6.53
C HIS A 30 -13.92 -4.92 6.35
N PHE A 31 -13.14 -5.08 5.30
CA PHE A 31 -12.07 -4.15 4.89
C PHE A 31 -12.49 -3.26 3.73
N LEU A 32 -12.20 -1.98 3.83
CA LEU A 32 -12.24 -1.01 2.75
C LEU A 32 -10.84 -0.86 2.16
N CYS A 33 -10.67 -1.20 0.88
CA CYS A 33 -9.42 -1.06 0.15
C CYS A 33 -9.51 0.13 -0.81
N ILE A 34 -8.66 1.15 -0.63
CA ILE A 34 -8.61 2.34 -1.48
C ILE A 34 -7.24 2.43 -2.12
N SER A 35 -7.17 2.29 -3.45
CA SER A 35 -5.91 2.24 -4.20
C SER A 35 -5.68 3.48 -5.06
N PRO A 36 -4.40 3.85 -5.32
CA PRO A 36 -4.03 5.00 -6.11
C PRO A 36 -4.06 4.71 -7.61
N TRP A 37 -3.79 5.75 -8.40
CA TRP A 37 -3.78 5.68 -9.86
C TRP A 37 -2.42 5.24 -10.45
N ASN A 38 -1.31 5.46 -9.75
CA ASN A 38 0.05 5.28 -10.30
C ASN A 38 0.51 3.82 -10.41
N PHE A 39 -0.04 2.91 -9.59
CA PHE A 39 0.12 1.46 -9.70
C PHE A 39 -1.26 0.79 -9.62
N PRO A 40 -2.11 0.99 -10.64
CA PRO A 40 -3.54 0.71 -10.56
C PRO A 40 -3.90 -0.78 -10.50
N VAL A 41 -2.97 -1.65 -10.84
CA VAL A 41 -3.15 -3.11 -10.80
C VAL A 41 -2.45 -3.70 -9.59
N ALA A 42 -1.15 -3.42 -9.42
CA ALA A 42 -0.33 -4.07 -8.40
C ALA A 42 -0.81 -3.75 -6.97
N ILE A 43 -1.04 -2.46 -6.65
CA ILE A 43 -1.49 -2.06 -5.30
C ILE A 43 -2.91 -2.55 -5.05
N LEU A 44 -3.80 -2.42 -6.04
CA LEU A 44 -5.18 -2.89 -5.95
C LEU A 44 -5.25 -4.39 -5.64
N ILE A 45 -4.52 -5.22 -6.41
CA ILE A 45 -4.48 -6.67 -6.21
C ILE A 45 -3.87 -6.99 -4.84
N GLY A 46 -2.78 -6.32 -4.46
CA GLY A 46 -2.11 -6.53 -3.18
C GLY A 46 -3.04 -6.30 -1.99
N GLN A 47 -3.79 -5.21 -1.97
CA GLN A 47 -4.77 -4.90 -0.91
C GLN A 47 -5.91 -5.92 -0.88
N ILE A 48 -6.53 -6.22 -2.03
CA ILE A 48 -7.64 -7.17 -2.13
C ILE A 48 -7.20 -8.57 -1.69
N SER A 49 -6.10 -9.08 -2.27
CA SER A 49 -5.65 -10.45 -2.01
C SER A 49 -5.21 -10.66 -0.57
N ALA A 50 -4.53 -9.69 0.04
CA ALA A 50 -4.13 -9.76 1.43
C ALA A 50 -5.34 -9.81 2.38
N ALA A 51 -6.33 -8.95 2.16
CA ALA A 51 -7.54 -8.92 2.98
C ALA A 51 -8.38 -10.21 2.82
N LEU A 52 -8.59 -10.67 1.58
CA LEU A 52 -9.33 -11.91 1.30
C LEU A 52 -8.61 -13.16 1.83
N ALA A 53 -7.27 -13.23 1.71
CA ALA A 53 -6.48 -14.34 2.21
C ALA A 53 -6.57 -14.50 3.74
N CYS A 54 -6.83 -13.41 4.44
CA CYS A 54 -7.08 -13.39 5.89
C CYS A 54 -8.58 -13.58 6.26
N GLY A 55 -9.42 -14.03 5.33
CA GLY A 55 -10.83 -14.32 5.57
C GLY A 55 -11.76 -13.10 5.61
N ASN A 56 -11.25 -11.90 5.32
CA ASN A 56 -12.05 -10.68 5.40
C ASN A 56 -12.92 -10.48 4.16
N ARG A 57 -14.07 -9.83 4.34
CA ARG A 57 -14.84 -9.24 3.23
C ARG A 57 -14.16 -7.94 2.78
N VAL A 58 -14.22 -7.65 1.49
CA VAL A 58 -13.57 -6.48 0.89
C VAL A 58 -14.57 -5.63 0.10
N THR A 59 -14.64 -4.35 0.41
CA THR A 59 -15.12 -3.33 -0.52
C THR A 59 -13.92 -2.59 -1.08
N VAL A 60 -13.77 -2.57 -2.41
CA VAL A 60 -12.64 -1.92 -3.07
C VAL A 60 -13.07 -0.69 -3.84
N LYS A 61 -12.33 0.41 -3.67
CA LYS A 61 -12.48 1.66 -4.42
C LYS A 61 -11.15 2.02 -5.08
N PRO A 62 -10.96 1.73 -6.37
CA PRO A 62 -9.82 2.25 -7.12
C PRO A 62 -9.91 3.76 -7.29
N SER A 63 -8.79 4.39 -7.68
CA SER A 63 -8.82 5.78 -8.14
C SER A 63 -9.79 5.95 -9.30
N GLU A 64 -10.50 7.07 -9.37
CA GLU A 64 -11.38 7.45 -10.48
C GLU A 64 -10.66 7.46 -11.84
N HIS A 65 -9.36 7.79 -11.85
CA HIS A 65 -8.54 7.80 -13.06
C HIS A 65 -8.25 6.39 -13.61
N THR A 66 -8.50 5.35 -12.81
CA THR A 66 -8.19 3.95 -13.17
C THR A 66 -9.39 3.02 -13.00
N SER A 67 -10.59 3.55 -13.09
CA SER A 67 -11.87 2.84 -12.88
C SER A 67 -12.01 1.60 -13.79
N ILE A 68 -11.58 1.70 -15.05
CA ILE A 68 -11.64 0.58 -16.01
C ILE A 68 -10.75 -0.58 -15.54
N LEU A 69 -9.53 -0.28 -15.10
CA LEU A 69 -8.61 -1.31 -14.58
C LEU A 69 -9.15 -1.92 -13.28
N GLY A 70 -9.70 -1.10 -12.38
CA GLY A 70 -10.35 -1.58 -11.17
C GLY A 70 -11.49 -2.55 -11.46
N TYR A 71 -12.33 -2.22 -12.43
CA TYR A 71 -13.41 -3.11 -12.88
C TYR A 71 -12.87 -4.43 -13.47
N LEU A 72 -11.90 -4.36 -14.37
CA LEU A 72 -11.33 -5.55 -15.01
C LEU A 72 -10.65 -6.48 -13.99
N VAL A 73 -9.91 -5.93 -13.04
CA VAL A 73 -9.27 -6.69 -11.97
C VAL A 73 -10.31 -7.38 -11.09
N THR A 74 -11.31 -6.64 -10.62
CA THR A 74 -12.39 -7.21 -9.79
C THR A 74 -13.17 -8.29 -10.54
N LYS A 75 -13.49 -8.05 -11.81
CA LYS A 75 -14.11 -9.06 -12.67
C LYS A 75 -13.26 -10.34 -12.75
N LYS A 76 -11.94 -10.23 -12.85
CA LYS A 76 -11.04 -11.40 -12.85
C LYS A 76 -11.08 -12.18 -11.53
N PHE A 77 -11.15 -11.52 -10.40
CA PHE A 77 -11.36 -12.20 -9.12
C PHE A 77 -12.65 -13.02 -9.11
N HIS A 78 -13.76 -12.45 -9.59
CA HIS A 78 -15.06 -13.15 -9.66
C HIS A 78 -15.03 -14.31 -10.66
N GLU A 79 -14.45 -14.13 -11.84
CA GLU A 79 -14.29 -15.20 -12.84
C GLU A 79 -13.47 -16.39 -12.32
N HIS A 80 -12.59 -16.15 -11.31
CA HIS A 80 -11.77 -17.18 -10.67
C HIS A 80 -12.32 -17.64 -9.31
N GLY A 81 -13.58 -17.41 -9.03
CA GLY A 81 -14.30 -18.02 -7.92
C GLY A 81 -14.44 -17.18 -6.65
N VAL A 82 -13.97 -15.93 -6.64
CA VAL A 82 -14.24 -15.03 -5.51
C VAL A 82 -15.70 -14.57 -5.57
N PRO A 83 -16.53 -14.87 -4.57
CA PRO A 83 -17.95 -14.51 -4.59
C PRO A 83 -18.16 -13.00 -4.45
N ILE A 84 -19.23 -12.48 -5.05
CA ILE A 84 -19.61 -11.05 -4.96
C ILE A 84 -19.77 -10.62 -3.49
N SER A 85 -20.29 -11.51 -2.63
CA SER A 85 -20.43 -11.24 -1.20
C SER A 85 -19.11 -11.03 -0.46
N ALA A 86 -17.99 -11.54 -1.00
CA ALA A 86 -16.67 -11.38 -0.40
C ALA A 86 -15.88 -10.18 -0.98
N LEU A 87 -16.14 -9.80 -2.23
CA LEU A 87 -15.46 -8.69 -2.90
C LEU A 87 -16.47 -7.83 -3.66
N GLU A 88 -16.60 -6.57 -3.25
CA GLU A 88 -17.49 -5.58 -3.84
C GLU A 88 -16.69 -4.42 -4.41
N LEU A 89 -17.03 -3.97 -5.63
CA LEU A 89 -16.38 -2.85 -6.29
C LEU A 89 -17.28 -1.62 -6.24
N ILE A 90 -16.74 -0.52 -5.75
CA ILE A 90 -17.36 0.81 -5.82
C ILE A 90 -16.49 1.72 -6.69
N LEU A 91 -17.09 2.27 -7.74
CA LEU A 91 -16.45 3.27 -8.60
C LEU A 91 -16.96 4.66 -8.23
N GLY A 92 -16.06 5.63 -8.26
CA GLY A 92 -16.36 7.02 -7.94
C GLY A 92 -15.12 7.80 -7.51
N ASP A 93 -15.31 9.06 -7.26
CA ASP A 93 -14.28 10.00 -6.83
C ASP A 93 -13.98 9.91 -5.31
N GLY A 94 -13.27 10.93 -4.80
CA GLY A 94 -12.91 11.01 -3.39
C GLY A 94 -14.11 11.12 -2.43
N THR A 95 -15.27 11.60 -2.90
CA THR A 95 -16.48 11.71 -2.07
C THR A 95 -17.04 10.34 -1.68
N TYR A 96 -16.96 9.37 -2.59
CA TYR A 96 -17.29 7.98 -2.30
C TYR A 96 -16.33 7.34 -1.31
N GLY A 97 -15.01 7.61 -1.41
CA GLY A 97 -14.04 7.13 -0.43
C GLY A 97 -14.30 7.69 0.97
N ASP A 98 -14.69 8.94 1.04
CA ASP A 98 -15.10 9.60 2.28
C ASP A 98 -16.35 8.95 2.88
N ALA A 99 -17.40 8.79 2.08
CA ALA A 99 -18.64 8.15 2.51
C ALA A 99 -18.43 6.70 2.99
N LEU A 100 -17.64 5.92 2.24
CA LEU A 100 -17.33 4.53 2.59
C LEU A 100 -16.58 4.42 3.90
N SER A 101 -15.63 5.33 4.19
CA SER A 101 -14.88 5.33 5.45
C SER A 101 -15.74 5.59 6.69
N ASN A 102 -16.97 6.08 6.50
CA ASN A 102 -17.93 6.35 7.59
C ASN A 102 -18.91 5.19 7.84
N ILE A 103 -18.84 4.10 7.07
CA ILE A 103 -19.74 2.94 7.21
C ILE A 103 -19.35 2.14 8.46
N GLU A 104 -20.25 2.00 9.43
CA GLU A 104 -20.02 1.36 10.75
C GLU A 104 -19.55 -0.09 10.63
N SER A 105 -19.92 -0.81 9.56
CA SER A 105 -19.49 -2.19 9.34
C SER A 105 -18.02 -2.34 8.93
N ILE A 106 -17.34 -1.26 8.54
CA ILE A 106 -15.92 -1.29 8.20
C ILE A 106 -15.10 -1.50 9.49
N LYS A 107 -14.26 -2.55 9.49
CA LYS A 107 -13.39 -2.92 10.61
C LYS A 107 -11.91 -2.69 10.31
N GLY A 108 -11.59 -2.41 9.04
CA GLY A 108 -10.23 -2.07 8.61
C GLY A 108 -10.25 -1.28 7.31
N VAL A 109 -9.28 -0.42 7.14
CA VAL A 109 -9.04 0.33 5.90
C VAL A 109 -7.60 0.11 5.45
N ALA A 110 -7.41 -0.35 4.23
CA ALA A 110 -6.13 -0.38 3.53
C ALA A 110 -6.13 0.74 2.48
N PHE A 111 -5.33 1.75 2.72
CA PHE A 111 -5.26 2.95 1.88
C PHE A 111 -3.85 3.15 1.33
N THR A 112 -3.75 3.47 0.06
CA THR A 112 -2.51 3.97 -0.55
C THR A 112 -2.84 5.24 -1.35
N GLY A 113 -2.15 6.34 -1.04
CA GLY A 113 -2.40 7.62 -1.71
C GLY A 113 -1.74 8.81 -1.02
N SER A 114 -2.38 9.98 -1.05
CA SER A 114 -1.83 11.20 -0.44
C SER A 114 -1.93 11.20 1.09
N LEU A 115 -0.95 11.83 1.75
CA LEU A 115 -0.97 12.01 3.19
C LEU A 115 -2.21 12.77 3.67
N ASN A 116 -2.68 13.76 2.91
CA ASN A 116 -3.87 14.54 3.28
C ASN A 116 -5.12 13.65 3.27
N THR A 117 -5.26 12.78 2.29
CA THR A 117 -6.38 11.81 2.23
C THR A 117 -6.28 10.80 3.37
N ALA A 118 -5.08 10.29 3.70
CA ALA A 118 -4.88 9.39 4.83
C ALA A 118 -5.32 10.02 6.16
N LYS A 119 -4.93 11.28 6.40
CA LYS A 119 -5.35 12.04 7.59
C LYS A 119 -6.87 12.23 7.65
N LYS A 120 -7.52 12.49 6.50
CA LYS A 120 -8.98 12.62 6.44
C LYS A 120 -9.67 11.30 6.77
N ILE A 121 -9.22 10.20 6.19
CA ILE A 121 -9.71 8.85 6.52
C ILE A 121 -9.53 8.58 8.02
N GLN A 122 -8.35 8.83 8.57
CA GLN A 122 -8.09 8.64 10.00
C GLN A 122 -9.05 9.44 10.88
N SER A 123 -9.30 10.71 10.55
CA SER A 123 -10.28 11.54 11.26
C SER A 123 -11.68 10.95 11.21
N ASN A 124 -12.13 10.51 10.03
CA ASN A 124 -13.44 9.88 9.87
C ASN A 124 -13.58 8.63 10.73
N LEU A 125 -12.55 7.76 10.73
CA LEU A 125 -12.55 6.55 11.53
C LEU A 125 -12.62 6.82 13.03
N ILE A 126 -11.93 7.86 13.51
CA ILE A 126 -11.95 8.26 14.93
C ILE A 126 -13.30 8.84 15.35
N ILE A 127 -13.90 9.68 14.50
CA ILE A 127 -15.10 10.45 14.85
C ILE A 127 -16.36 9.61 14.70
N ASN A 128 -16.46 8.77 13.65
CA ASN A 128 -17.72 8.17 13.24
C ASN A 128 -17.87 6.69 13.61
N HIS A 129 -16.80 6.06 14.13
CA HIS A 129 -16.85 4.68 14.58
C HIS A 129 -16.81 4.57 16.10
N LYS A 130 -17.58 3.63 16.65
CA LYS A 130 -17.59 3.35 18.10
C LYS A 130 -16.39 2.52 18.56
N GLU A 131 -15.79 1.75 17.63
CA GLU A 131 -14.66 0.89 17.88
C GLU A 131 -13.42 1.42 17.18
N ILE A 132 -12.24 0.98 17.62
CA ILE A 132 -10.98 1.31 16.96
C ILE A 132 -10.88 0.54 15.65
N VAL A 133 -11.03 1.24 14.53
CA VAL A 133 -10.87 0.68 13.18
C VAL A 133 -9.40 0.69 12.80
N THR A 134 -8.91 -0.43 12.28
CA THR A 134 -7.52 -0.53 11.80
C THR A 134 -7.34 0.31 10.53
N LEU A 135 -6.34 1.19 10.53
CA LEU A 135 -5.92 1.91 9.33
C LEU A 135 -4.50 1.49 8.95
N ILE A 136 -4.36 0.92 7.75
CA ILE A 136 -3.08 0.69 7.07
C ILE A 136 -2.97 1.76 6.00
N ALA A 137 -2.10 2.74 6.21
CA ALA A 137 -1.97 3.88 5.31
C ALA A 137 -0.55 3.99 4.74
N GLU A 138 -0.44 3.70 3.46
CA GLU A 138 0.78 3.88 2.69
C GLU A 138 0.72 5.21 1.93
N THR A 139 1.64 6.12 2.24
CA THR A 139 1.65 7.46 1.65
C THR A 139 2.98 7.80 1.01
N GLY A 140 2.99 8.82 0.18
CA GLY A 140 4.23 9.37 -0.36
C GLY A 140 5.07 10.06 0.72
N GLY A 141 6.35 10.26 0.41
CA GLY A 141 7.30 10.92 1.29
C GLY A 141 8.37 11.67 0.51
N VAL A 142 9.31 12.28 1.24
CA VAL A 142 10.53 12.86 0.67
C VAL A 142 11.65 11.82 0.81
N ASN A 143 11.80 10.99 -0.23
CA ASN A 143 12.79 9.91 -0.23
C ASN A 143 14.18 10.48 -0.49
N VAL A 144 15.13 10.09 0.34
CA VAL A 144 16.52 10.58 0.29
C VAL A 144 17.46 9.46 -0.15
N MET A 145 18.40 9.77 -1.03
CA MET A 145 19.55 8.93 -1.34
C MET A 145 20.81 9.66 -0.93
N MET A 146 21.77 8.96 -0.34
CA MET A 146 23.07 9.50 0.01
C MET A 146 24.14 8.77 -0.79
N ALA A 147 25.05 9.54 -1.39
CA ALA A 147 26.23 9.03 -2.06
C ALA A 147 27.49 9.57 -1.36
N ASP A 148 28.30 8.67 -0.84
CA ASP A 148 29.60 9.01 -0.22
C ASP A 148 30.76 8.68 -1.14
N SER A 149 31.98 9.00 -0.70
CA SER A 149 33.21 8.82 -1.49
C SER A 149 33.56 7.36 -1.81
N SER A 150 32.90 6.39 -1.22
CA SER A 150 33.06 4.96 -1.54
C SER A 150 32.16 4.48 -2.68
N ALA A 151 31.24 5.34 -3.14
CA ALA A 151 30.28 4.98 -4.20
C ALA A 151 30.99 4.83 -5.56
N LEU A 152 30.58 3.81 -6.33
CA LEU A 152 30.93 3.71 -7.75
C LEU A 152 30.05 4.70 -8.53
N LEU A 153 30.65 5.78 -9.06
CA LEU A 153 29.90 6.92 -9.61
C LEU A 153 29.02 6.55 -10.81
N GLU A 154 29.47 5.64 -11.67
CA GLU A 154 28.69 5.15 -12.81
C GLU A 154 27.41 4.46 -12.35
N GLN A 155 27.53 3.53 -11.41
CA GLN A 155 26.37 2.82 -10.86
C GLN A 155 25.46 3.77 -10.08
N ALA A 156 26.02 4.65 -9.26
CA ALA A 156 25.25 5.65 -8.52
C ALA A 156 24.45 6.56 -9.46
N THR A 157 25.06 6.98 -10.58
CA THR A 157 24.38 7.77 -11.63
C THR A 157 23.16 7.02 -12.18
N ASP A 158 23.32 5.77 -12.58
CA ASP A 158 22.23 4.95 -13.11
C ASP A 158 21.12 4.74 -12.07
N ASP A 159 21.48 4.43 -10.84
CA ASP A 159 20.50 4.20 -9.77
C ASP A 159 19.74 5.49 -9.40
N ILE A 160 20.41 6.63 -9.39
CA ILE A 160 19.78 7.94 -9.17
C ILE A 160 18.77 8.24 -10.28
N ILE A 161 19.20 8.10 -11.56
CA ILE A 161 18.33 8.36 -12.72
C ILE A 161 17.09 7.45 -12.69
N ARG A 162 17.29 6.15 -12.51
CA ARG A 162 16.18 5.19 -12.41
C ARG A 162 15.25 5.51 -11.24
N SER A 163 15.81 5.80 -10.08
CA SER A 163 15.02 6.09 -8.89
C SER A 163 14.20 7.36 -9.03
N ALA A 164 14.81 8.43 -9.60
CA ALA A 164 14.15 9.73 -9.70
C ALA A 164 13.14 9.82 -10.85
N PHE A 165 13.42 9.19 -11.99
CA PHE A 165 12.74 9.50 -13.25
C PHE A 165 11.95 8.34 -13.87
N ASP A 166 12.23 7.07 -13.53
CA ASP A 166 11.40 5.96 -14.00
C ASP A 166 9.94 6.17 -13.61
N SER A 167 9.03 5.77 -14.51
CA SER A 167 7.59 6.04 -14.37
C SER A 167 7.28 7.54 -14.22
N SER A 168 8.06 8.40 -14.86
CA SER A 168 7.97 9.87 -14.74
C SER A 168 8.10 10.38 -13.29
N GLY A 169 8.82 9.65 -12.43
CA GLY A 169 8.93 9.95 -11.00
C GLY A 169 7.61 9.78 -10.21
N GLN A 170 6.59 9.15 -10.81
CA GLN A 170 5.26 8.99 -10.20
C GLN A 170 5.18 7.74 -9.31
N ARG A 171 6.21 7.52 -8.48
CA ARG A 171 6.27 6.45 -7.48
C ARG A 171 6.36 7.04 -6.08
N CYS A 172 5.70 6.40 -5.12
CA CYS A 172 5.84 6.75 -3.70
C CYS A 172 7.28 6.61 -3.21
N SER A 173 8.07 5.72 -3.85
CA SER A 173 9.48 5.44 -3.57
C SER A 173 10.47 6.21 -4.45
N ALA A 174 10.02 7.09 -5.36
CA ALA A 174 10.93 7.85 -6.23
C ALA A 174 11.85 8.77 -5.40
N LEU A 175 13.10 8.84 -5.80
CA LEU A 175 14.08 9.75 -5.20
C LEU A 175 13.63 11.21 -5.33
N ARG A 176 13.69 11.97 -4.23
CA ARG A 176 13.32 13.39 -4.17
C ARG A 176 14.48 14.29 -3.75
N VAL A 177 15.35 13.78 -2.90
CA VAL A 177 16.51 14.53 -2.41
C VAL A 177 17.74 13.64 -2.55
N LEU A 178 18.75 14.15 -3.25
CA LEU A 178 20.06 13.52 -3.37
C LEU A 178 21.07 14.30 -2.52
N CYS A 179 21.67 13.62 -1.54
CA CYS A 179 22.77 14.15 -0.73
C CYS A 179 24.08 13.54 -1.25
N ILE A 180 25.02 14.38 -1.64
CA ILE A 180 26.29 13.94 -2.20
C ILE A 180 27.41 14.48 -1.29
N GLN A 181 28.37 13.63 -0.94
CA GLN A 181 29.57 14.05 -0.22
C GLN A 181 30.43 15.00 -1.08
N ASP A 182 30.98 16.01 -0.48
CA ASP A 182 31.70 17.10 -1.19
C ASP A 182 32.80 16.57 -2.11
N ASP A 183 33.55 15.55 -1.68
CA ASP A 183 34.69 15.00 -2.43
C ASP A 183 34.30 14.44 -3.81
N ILE A 184 33.09 14.02 -3.99
CA ILE A 184 32.57 13.40 -5.24
C ILE A 184 31.49 14.25 -5.92
N TYR A 185 31.18 15.41 -5.36
CA TYR A 185 30.01 16.19 -5.80
C TYR A 185 30.11 16.63 -7.27
N ASP A 186 31.22 17.23 -7.67
CA ASP A 186 31.36 17.77 -9.03
C ASP A 186 31.41 16.69 -10.09
N ASP A 187 32.06 15.56 -9.80
CA ASP A 187 32.17 14.41 -10.71
C ASP A 187 30.80 13.75 -10.90
N LEU A 188 30.11 13.43 -9.81
CA LEU A 188 28.77 12.81 -9.88
C LEU A 188 27.75 13.76 -10.53
N LEU A 189 27.80 15.06 -10.24
CA LEU A 189 26.92 16.05 -10.87
C LEU A 189 27.17 16.17 -12.37
N THR A 190 28.42 16.07 -12.81
CA THR A 190 28.79 16.08 -14.25
C THR A 190 28.21 14.84 -14.95
N MET A 191 28.34 13.66 -14.36
CA MET A 191 27.79 12.41 -14.89
C MET A 191 26.26 12.44 -14.96
N LEU A 192 25.59 12.91 -13.91
CA LEU A 192 24.14 13.07 -13.87
C LEU A 192 23.64 14.00 -14.98
N LYS A 193 24.28 15.18 -15.16
CA LYS A 193 23.93 16.12 -16.24
C LYS A 193 24.15 15.52 -17.63
N GLY A 194 25.15 14.66 -17.79
CA GLY A 194 25.40 13.93 -19.04
C GLY A 194 24.31 12.90 -19.34
N SER A 195 23.90 12.13 -18.34
CA SER A 195 22.87 11.07 -18.45
C SER A 195 21.44 11.59 -18.60
N MET A 196 21.18 12.86 -18.25
CA MET A 196 19.85 13.50 -18.36
C MET A 196 19.61 14.17 -19.73
N ARG A 197 20.58 14.13 -20.64
CA ARG A 197 20.48 14.71 -22.01
C ARG A 197 20.02 13.68 -23.03
#